data_8ed852915e450a3b70cec60652edd7ee
#
_entry.id   8ed852915e450a3b70cec60652edd7ee
#
_cell.length_a   1.000
_cell.length_b   1.000
_cell.length_c   1.000
_cell.angle_alpha   90.00
_cell.angle_beta   90.00
_cell.angle_gamma   90.00
#
_symmetry.space_group_name_H-M   'P 1'
#
loop_
_entity.id
_entity.type
_entity.pdbx_description
1 polymer ?
#
loop_
_entity_poly.entity_id
_entity_poly.type
_entity_poly.pdbx_seq_one_letter_code
_entity_poly.pdbx_strand_id
1 'polypeptide(L)'
;MKLYRFSPIKNKERLFEAITYTHFACFELCKKAFNRYLPASGNIGIFCHYDNEYEFLTKLREELTEKSDNWNQKYFRLHKPIIIPAKGNVPETKYAYLYIRQPDKDKPQVGDVDLVLEKEKYVELKKSISKKETENEVEMFYRPDLDMVRLSSKDIDALPYITTKYMRENVRVTSYRKP
;
A
#
# COMPACT_ATOMS: atom_id res chain seq x y z
N MET A 1 -10.28 -24.03 -4.53
CA MET A 1 -9.40 -23.16 -3.71
C MET A 1 -9.08 -21.92 -4.54
N LYS A 2 -9.31 -20.72 -4.01
CA LYS A 2 -8.99 -19.47 -4.73
C LYS A 2 -7.46 -19.33 -4.79
N LEU A 3 -6.91 -19.19 -5.98
CA LEU A 3 -5.48 -18.98 -6.16
C LEU A 3 -5.16 -17.50 -6.07
N TYR A 4 -4.19 -17.15 -5.24
CA TYR A 4 -3.61 -15.83 -5.14
C TYR A 4 -2.19 -15.84 -5.74
N ARG A 5 -1.75 -14.73 -6.31
CA ARG A 5 -0.51 -14.66 -7.10
C ARG A 5 0.75 -15.11 -6.33
N PHE A 6 0.88 -14.70 -5.07
CA PHE A 6 2.06 -15.01 -4.26
C PHE A 6 1.75 -15.88 -3.05
N SER A 7 0.51 -15.87 -2.57
CA SER A 7 0.13 -16.56 -1.33
C SER A 7 -0.07 -18.08 -1.53
N PRO A 8 0.33 -18.88 -0.56
CA PRO A 8 0.96 -18.44 0.69
C PRO A 8 2.46 -18.15 0.52
N ILE A 9 2.89 -16.98 1.07
CA ILE A 9 4.31 -16.61 1.14
C ILE A 9 4.97 -17.37 2.28
N LYS A 10 6.04 -18.13 1.99
CA LYS A 10 6.69 -19.05 2.93
C LYS A 10 8.17 -18.79 3.19
N ASN A 11 8.74 -17.78 2.53
CA ASN A 11 10.14 -17.39 2.71
C ASN A 11 10.33 -15.90 2.39
N LYS A 12 11.50 -15.39 2.73
CA LYS A 12 11.86 -13.99 2.57
C LYS A 12 11.97 -13.57 1.10
N GLU A 13 12.49 -14.43 0.26
CA GLU A 13 12.65 -14.20 -1.18
C GLU A 13 11.28 -13.95 -1.82
N ARG A 14 10.31 -14.80 -1.50
CA ARG A 14 8.93 -14.67 -2.00
C ARG A 14 8.24 -13.40 -1.50
N LEU A 15 8.54 -12.97 -0.27
CA LEU A 15 8.08 -11.67 0.24
C LEU A 15 8.64 -10.52 -0.61
N PHE A 16 9.93 -10.53 -0.93
CA PHE A 16 10.54 -9.48 -1.75
C PHE A 16 10.04 -9.49 -3.21
N GLU A 17 9.72 -10.65 -3.77
CA GLU A 17 9.04 -10.76 -5.06
C GLU A 17 7.66 -10.09 -5.01
N ALA A 18 6.86 -10.36 -3.97
CA ALA A 18 5.55 -9.76 -3.77
C ALA A 18 5.64 -8.23 -3.59
N ILE A 19 6.64 -7.75 -2.84
CA ILE A 19 6.93 -6.32 -2.67
C ILE A 19 7.27 -5.67 -4.02
N THR A 20 8.16 -6.28 -4.79
CA THR A 20 8.57 -5.79 -6.11
C THR A 20 7.39 -5.75 -7.08
N TYR A 21 6.58 -6.80 -7.10
CA TYR A 21 5.36 -6.84 -7.90
C TYR A 21 4.38 -5.73 -7.51
N THR A 22 4.07 -5.60 -6.21
CA THR A 22 3.16 -4.58 -5.69
C THR A 22 3.59 -3.17 -6.08
N HIS A 23 4.91 -2.89 -5.97
CA HIS A 23 5.49 -1.63 -6.40
C HIS A 23 5.15 -1.33 -7.87
N PHE A 24 5.55 -2.19 -8.81
CA PHE A 24 5.35 -1.93 -10.23
C PHE A 24 3.87 -1.92 -10.63
N ALA A 25 3.05 -2.78 -10.06
CA ALA A 25 1.61 -2.82 -10.28
C ALA A 25 0.92 -1.52 -9.82
N CYS A 26 1.28 -0.99 -8.65
CA CYS A 26 0.77 0.28 -8.16
C CYS A 26 1.21 1.47 -9.03
N PHE A 27 2.47 1.48 -9.50
CA PHE A 27 2.95 2.53 -10.41
C PHE A 27 2.29 2.45 -11.79
N GLU A 28 1.96 1.27 -12.28
CA GLU A 28 1.18 1.10 -13.50
C GLU A 28 -0.22 1.72 -13.37
N LEU A 29 -0.93 1.43 -12.27
CA LEU A 29 -2.23 2.05 -11.99
C LEU A 29 -2.13 3.56 -11.85
N CYS A 30 -1.09 4.05 -11.17
CA CYS A 30 -0.82 5.49 -11.06
C CYS A 30 -0.63 6.14 -12.45
N LYS A 31 0.14 5.52 -13.33
CA LYS A 31 0.36 6.01 -14.69
C LYS A 31 -0.93 6.03 -15.51
N LYS A 32 -1.76 5.00 -15.37
CA LYS A 32 -3.09 4.95 -16.03
C LYS A 32 -4.00 6.09 -15.55
N ALA A 33 -4.07 6.32 -14.23
CA ALA A 33 -4.98 7.30 -13.65
C ALA A 33 -4.53 8.77 -13.85
N PHE A 34 -3.22 9.04 -13.80
CA PHE A 34 -2.68 10.41 -13.78
C PHE A 34 -1.83 10.78 -15.00
N ASN A 35 -1.62 9.84 -15.93
CA ASN A 35 -0.68 9.97 -17.04
C ASN A 35 0.75 10.35 -16.62
N ARG A 36 1.09 10.15 -15.35
CA ARG A 36 2.41 10.40 -14.73
C ARG A 36 2.63 9.48 -13.55
N TYR A 37 3.86 9.38 -13.08
CA TYR A 37 4.20 8.71 -11.83
C TYR A 37 4.17 9.70 -10.67
N LEU A 38 3.49 9.35 -9.59
CA LEU A 38 3.54 10.09 -8.33
C LEU A 38 4.64 9.47 -7.44
N PRO A 39 5.32 10.27 -6.60
CA PRO A 39 6.30 9.73 -5.67
C PRO A 39 5.62 8.86 -4.60
N ALA A 40 6.28 7.75 -4.20
CA ALA A 40 5.84 6.97 -3.07
C ALA A 40 6.13 7.67 -1.75
N SER A 41 5.25 7.47 -0.75
CA SER A 41 5.43 8.02 0.60
C SER A 41 6.49 7.29 1.43
N GLY A 42 6.97 6.13 0.94
CA GLY A 42 7.86 5.23 1.65
C GLY A 42 7.16 4.12 2.42
N ASN A 43 5.84 3.98 2.29
CA ASN A 43 5.02 2.92 2.87
C ASN A 43 4.71 1.86 1.83
N ILE A 44 4.87 0.56 2.19
CA ILE A 44 4.42 -0.57 1.39
C ILE A 44 3.75 -1.60 2.28
N GLY A 45 2.61 -2.14 1.84
CA GLY A 45 1.86 -3.17 2.53
C GLY A 45 1.78 -4.45 1.71
N ILE A 46 1.85 -5.61 2.37
CA ILE A 46 1.62 -6.93 1.77
C ILE A 46 0.43 -7.56 2.46
N PHE A 47 -0.48 -8.12 1.66
CA PHE A 47 -1.72 -8.71 2.12
C PHE A 47 -1.58 -10.22 2.21
N CYS A 48 -1.82 -10.75 3.41
CA CYS A 48 -1.92 -12.19 3.60
C CYS A 48 -3.31 -12.68 3.22
N HIS A 49 -3.38 -13.93 2.77
CA HIS A 49 -4.65 -14.57 2.41
C HIS A 49 -4.93 -15.81 3.26
N TYR A 50 -3.96 -16.21 4.11
CA TYR A 50 -4.05 -17.37 5.01
C TYR A 50 -3.47 -17.01 6.38
N ASP A 51 -4.03 -17.57 7.46
CA ASP A 51 -3.61 -17.27 8.84
C ASP A 51 -2.16 -17.70 9.10
N ASN A 52 -1.75 -18.89 8.62
CA ASN A 52 -0.38 -19.36 8.77
C ASN A 52 0.64 -18.51 7.99
N GLU A 53 0.25 -17.92 6.87
CA GLU A 53 1.05 -16.94 6.13
C GLU A 53 1.22 -15.67 6.94
N TYR A 54 0.13 -15.18 7.54
CA TYR A 54 0.16 -13.99 8.39
C TYR A 54 1.05 -14.17 9.62
N GLU A 55 0.96 -15.31 10.29
CA GLU A 55 1.84 -15.66 11.43
C GLU A 55 3.31 -15.67 11.02
N PHE A 56 3.62 -16.33 9.89
CA PHE A 56 4.98 -16.38 9.36
C PHE A 56 5.51 -14.99 8.99
N LEU A 57 4.73 -14.22 8.22
CA LEU A 57 5.15 -12.89 7.75
C LEU A 57 5.21 -11.86 8.90
N THR A 58 4.39 -12.01 9.94
CA THR A 58 4.49 -11.16 11.13
C THR A 58 5.82 -11.37 11.84
N LYS A 59 6.25 -12.62 12.04
CA LYS A 59 7.56 -12.93 12.62
C LYS A 59 8.71 -12.40 11.77
N LEU A 60 8.63 -12.62 10.45
CA LEU A 60 9.65 -12.09 9.52
C LEU A 60 9.70 -10.57 9.52
N ARG A 61 8.54 -9.88 9.59
CA ARG A 61 8.49 -8.42 9.73
C ARG A 61 9.20 -7.98 11.03
N GLU A 62 8.98 -8.66 12.17
CA GLU A 62 9.64 -8.32 13.44
C GLU A 62 11.17 -8.39 13.35
N GLU A 63 11.71 -9.31 12.55
CA GLU A 63 13.15 -9.38 12.26
C GLU A 63 13.65 -8.21 11.38
N LEU A 64 12.79 -7.70 10.50
CA LEU A 64 13.13 -6.67 9.52
C LEU A 64 12.90 -5.24 10.01
N THR A 65 12.14 -5.06 11.09
CA THR A 65 11.65 -3.74 11.53
C THR A 65 12.03 -3.40 12.95
N GLU A 66 12.07 -2.10 13.23
CA GLU A 66 12.17 -1.58 14.59
C GLU A 66 10.91 -1.97 15.39
N LYS A 67 11.08 -2.19 16.70
CA LYS A 67 9.96 -2.37 17.62
C LYS A 67 9.21 -1.05 17.78
N SER A 68 7.92 -1.13 18.05
CA SER A 68 7.09 0.03 18.35
C SER A 68 6.25 -0.25 19.59
N ASP A 69 6.26 0.67 20.56
CA ASP A 69 5.39 0.64 21.73
C ASP A 69 4.00 1.19 21.43
N ASN A 70 3.78 1.71 20.20
CA ASN A 70 2.49 2.18 19.76
C ASN A 70 1.59 0.99 19.39
N TRP A 71 0.63 0.66 20.27
CA TRP A 71 -0.26 -0.49 20.10
C TRP A 71 -1.11 -0.46 18.82
N ASN A 72 -1.32 0.74 18.23
CA ASN A 72 -2.07 0.89 16.98
C ASN A 72 -1.14 1.05 15.75
N GLN A 73 0.15 0.75 15.87
CA GLN A 73 1.11 0.78 14.78
C GLN A 73 0.70 -0.21 13.68
N LYS A 74 0.57 0.28 12.47
CA LYS A 74 0.22 -0.51 11.28
C LYS A 74 1.43 -0.74 10.39
N TYR A 75 2.15 0.32 10.05
CA TYR A 75 3.39 0.27 9.28
C TYR A 75 4.58 0.40 10.22
N PHE A 76 5.46 -0.58 10.22
CA PHE A 76 6.66 -0.62 11.06
C PHE A 76 7.88 -0.14 10.28
N ARG A 77 8.73 0.64 10.93
CA ARG A 77 9.95 1.16 10.32
C ARG A 77 10.95 0.03 10.08
N LEU A 78 11.44 -0.09 8.85
CA LEU A 78 12.46 -1.06 8.48
C LEU A 78 13.84 -0.64 9.03
N HIS A 79 14.61 -1.58 9.59
CA HIS A 79 16.02 -1.36 9.97
C HIS A 79 16.86 -0.93 8.77
N LYS A 80 16.62 -1.55 7.62
CA LYS A 80 17.21 -1.18 6.33
C LYS A 80 16.07 -0.98 5.32
N PRO A 81 15.95 0.22 4.75
CA PRO A 81 14.95 0.46 3.73
C PRO A 81 15.08 -0.50 2.55
N ILE A 82 13.94 -0.90 1.98
CA ILE A 82 13.88 -1.67 0.76
C ILE A 82 13.98 -0.71 -0.41
N ILE A 83 14.97 -0.91 -1.26
CA ILE A 83 15.19 -0.11 -2.48
C ILE A 83 14.76 -0.95 -3.67
N ILE A 84 13.78 -0.45 -4.43
CA ILE A 84 13.39 -1.02 -5.72
C ILE A 84 14.07 -0.20 -6.80
N PRO A 85 14.97 -0.80 -7.58
CA PRO A 85 15.69 -0.09 -8.64
C PRO A 85 14.76 0.48 -9.70
N ALA A 86 15.18 1.56 -10.34
CA ALA A 86 14.48 2.10 -11.49
C ALA A 86 14.34 1.05 -12.61
N LYS A 87 13.18 1.01 -13.26
CA LYS A 87 12.90 0.12 -14.39
C LYS A 87 12.03 0.83 -15.42
N GLY A 88 12.52 0.95 -16.64
CA GLY A 88 11.86 1.75 -17.65
C GLY A 88 11.72 3.20 -17.19
N ASN A 89 10.50 3.73 -17.20
CA ASN A 89 10.19 5.09 -16.72
C ASN A 89 9.77 5.14 -15.25
N VAL A 90 9.71 4.00 -14.54
CA VAL A 90 9.43 3.96 -13.10
C VAL A 90 10.70 4.30 -12.36
N PRO A 91 10.70 5.35 -11.51
CA PRO A 91 11.91 5.78 -10.80
C PRO A 91 12.31 4.78 -9.71
N GLU A 92 13.59 4.81 -9.33
CA GLU A 92 14.04 4.14 -8.12
C GLU A 92 13.20 4.60 -6.92
N THR A 93 12.78 3.66 -6.09
CA THR A 93 11.90 3.94 -4.97
C THR A 93 12.43 3.29 -3.70
N LYS A 94 12.39 4.04 -2.60
CA LYS A 94 12.82 3.61 -1.27
C LYS A 94 11.61 3.46 -0.35
N TYR A 95 11.42 2.25 0.18
CA TYR A 95 10.42 1.96 1.21
C TYR A 95 11.08 1.89 2.58
N ALA A 96 10.67 2.75 3.49
CA ALA A 96 11.15 2.81 4.86
C ALA A 96 10.22 2.15 5.88
N TYR A 97 9.00 1.82 5.47
CA TYR A 97 7.95 1.24 6.32
C TYR A 97 7.26 0.06 5.65
N LEU A 98 7.08 -1.03 6.41
CA LEU A 98 6.42 -2.26 5.97
C LEU A 98 5.19 -2.54 6.82
N TYR A 99 4.10 -2.92 6.17
CA TYR A 99 2.88 -3.44 6.77
C TYR A 99 2.61 -4.86 6.28
N ILE A 100 2.30 -5.76 7.18
CA ILE A 100 1.76 -7.09 6.88
C ILE A 100 0.30 -7.10 7.31
N ARG A 101 -0.59 -7.23 6.33
CA ARG A 101 -2.03 -7.22 6.55
C ARG A 101 -2.53 -8.62 6.85
N GLN A 102 -3.34 -8.74 7.91
CA GLN A 102 -4.06 -9.98 8.21
C GLN A 102 -5.00 -10.37 7.05
N PRO A 103 -5.35 -11.66 6.93
CA PRO A 103 -6.27 -12.15 5.91
C PRO A 103 -7.61 -11.42 5.94
N ASP A 104 -8.08 -11.05 4.75
CA ASP A 104 -9.34 -10.37 4.53
C ASP A 104 -9.91 -10.87 3.19
N LYS A 105 -11.06 -11.56 3.23
CA LYS A 105 -11.70 -12.14 2.03
C LYS A 105 -12.08 -11.10 0.97
N ASP A 106 -12.27 -9.85 1.41
CA ASP A 106 -12.67 -8.73 0.55
C ASP A 106 -11.45 -7.98 -0.03
N LYS A 107 -10.23 -8.45 0.30
CA LYS A 107 -8.96 -7.89 -0.17
C LYS A 107 -8.09 -8.96 -0.85
N PRO A 108 -8.43 -9.35 -2.09
CA PRO A 108 -7.70 -10.38 -2.83
C PRO A 108 -6.37 -9.91 -3.42
N GLN A 109 -6.04 -8.62 -3.30
CA GLN A 109 -4.85 -8.01 -3.87
C GLN A 109 -3.58 -8.49 -3.15
N VAL A 110 -2.44 -8.37 -3.82
CA VAL A 110 -1.12 -8.73 -3.27
C VAL A 110 -0.67 -7.73 -2.19
N GLY A 111 -0.98 -6.45 -2.39
CA GLY A 111 -0.57 -5.42 -1.46
C GLY A 111 -0.95 -4.01 -1.90
N ASP A 112 -0.40 -3.03 -1.18
CA ASP A 112 -0.63 -1.61 -1.40
C ASP A 112 0.65 -0.77 -1.38
N VAL A 113 0.58 0.41 -2.00
CA VAL A 113 1.59 1.48 -1.92
C VAL A 113 0.87 2.81 -1.72
N ASP A 114 1.37 3.63 -0.79
CA ASP A 114 0.91 5.01 -0.64
C ASP A 114 1.71 5.94 -1.56
N LEU A 115 1.00 6.63 -2.45
CA LEU A 115 1.54 7.63 -3.37
C LEU A 115 1.15 9.03 -2.92
N VAL A 116 2.03 10.00 -3.16
CA VAL A 116 1.86 11.37 -2.68
C VAL A 116 1.44 12.29 -3.81
N LEU A 117 0.37 13.05 -3.58
CA LEU A 117 -0.10 14.12 -4.46
C LEU A 117 0.00 15.45 -3.71
N GLU A 118 0.27 16.53 -4.42
CA GLU A 118 0.28 17.88 -3.86
C GLU A 118 -1.12 18.23 -3.32
N LYS A 119 -1.17 18.99 -2.21
CA LYS A 119 -2.40 19.24 -1.47
C LYS A 119 -3.51 19.83 -2.34
N GLU A 120 -3.18 20.83 -3.15
CA GLU A 120 -4.14 21.52 -4.02
C GLU A 120 -4.74 20.54 -5.06
N LYS A 121 -3.89 19.76 -5.71
CA LYS A 121 -4.31 18.72 -6.67
C LYS A 121 -5.10 17.59 -6.02
N TYR A 122 -4.78 17.25 -4.76
CA TYR A 122 -5.54 16.27 -4.00
C TYR A 122 -6.97 16.76 -3.72
N VAL A 123 -7.13 18.03 -3.36
CA VAL A 123 -8.47 18.65 -3.17
C VAL A 123 -9.27 18.67 -4.47
N GLU A 124 -8.64 19.00 -5.60
CA GLU A 124 -9.27 18.95 -6.92
C GLU A 124 -9.70 17.54 -7.30
N LEU A 125 -8.84 16.54 -7.06
CA LEU A 125 -9.15 15.14 -7.30
C LEU A 125 -10.37 14.68 -6.48
N LYS A 126 -10.44 15.02 -5.20
CA LYS A 126 -11.62 14.70 -4.35
C LYS A 126 -12.91 15.31 -4.90
N LYS A 127 -12.85 16.56 -5.38
CA LYS A 127 -14.01 17.23 -5.99
C LYS A 127 -14.47 16.54 -7.26
N SER A 128 -13.54 16.11 -8.14
CA SER A 128 -13.89 15.42 -9.38
C SER A 128 -14.50 14.03 -9.12
N ILE A 129 -14.01 13.29 -8.12
CA ILE A 129 -14.60 12.03 -7.69
C ILE A 129 -16.03 12.24 -7.17
N SER A 130 -16.25 13.28 -6.34
CA SER A 130 -17.58 13.59 -5.81
C SER A 130 -18.59 13.96 -6.90
N LYS A 131 -18.14 14.53 -8.02
CA LYS A 131 -18.95 14.84 -9.19
C LYS A 131 -19.08 13.71 -10.18
N LYS A 132 -18.49 12.53 -9.91
CA LYS A 132 -18.42 11.38 -10.83
C LYS A 132 -17.76 11.71 -12.18
N GLU A 133 -16.79 12.61 -12.17
CA GLU A 133 -15.99 13.02 -13.35
C GLU A 133 -14.76 12.12 -13.56
N THR A 134 -14.55 11.12 -12.70
CA THR A 134 -13.45 10.16 -12.77
C THR A 134 -13.91 8.83 -13.31
N GLU A 135 -12.99 8.08 -13.92
CA GLU A 135 -13.22 6.71 -14.33
C GLU A 135 -13.49 5.80 -13.11
N ASN A 136 -14.17 4.67 -13.34
CA ASN A 136 -14.59 3.72 -12.29
C ASN A 136 -13.45 3.11 -11.45
N GLU A 137 -12.21 3.38 -11.83
CA GLU A 137 -11.00 2.86 -11.15
C GLU A 137 -10.45 3.81 -10.08
N VAL A 138 -11.07 5.00 -9.90
CA VAL A 138 -10.65 6.03 -8.93
C VAL A 138 -11.80 6.29 -7.97
N GLU A 139 -11.62 6.00 -6.69
CA GLU A 139 -12.68 6.09 -5.68
C GLU A 139 -12.18 6.63 -4.35
N MET A 140 -13.10 7.18 -3.54
CA MET A 140 -12.80 7.55 -2.17
C MET A 140 -12.71 6.31 -1.27
N PHE A 141 -11.71 6.27 -0.42
CA PHE A 141 -11.56 5.30 0.66
C PHE A 141 -11.60 6.03 2.01
N TYR A 142 -12.66 5.77 2.76
CA TYR A 142 -12.92 6.46 4.02
C TYR A 142 -12.41 5.64 5.21
N ARG A 143 -11.70 6.30 6.09
CA ARG A 143 -11.40 5.86 7.44
C ARG A 143 -12.01 6.86 8.43
N PRO A 144 -12.25 6.49 9.71
CA PRO A 144 -12.79 7.42 10.70
C PRO A 144 -11.95 8.70 10.90
N ASP A 145 -10.65 8.62 10.65
CA ASP A 145 -9.67 9.69 10.89
C ASP A 145 -9.05 10.25 9.59
N LEU A 146 -9.32 9.62 8.45
CA LEU A 146 -8.57 9.92 7.23
C LEU A 146 -9.31 9.48 5.98
N ASP A 147 -9.49 10.41 5.05
CA ASP A 147 -9.98 10.13 3.71
C ASP A 147 -8.80 9.97 2.76
N MET A 148 -8.80 8.91 1.99
CA MET A 148 -7.80 8.67 0.94
C MET A 148 -8.50 8.43 -0.39
N VAL A 149 -7.79 8.63 -1.49
CA VAL A 149 -8.22 8.16 -2.81
C VAL A 149 -7.57 6.81 -3.06
N ARG A 150 -8.34 5.85 -3.53
CA ARG A 150 -7.87 4.51 -3.90
C ARG A 150 -7.98 4.34 -5.42
N LEU A 151 -6.95 3.77 -6.01
CA LEU A 151 -7.00 3.27 -7.38
C LEU A 151 -7.19 1.76 -7.35
N SER A 152 -7.98 1.25 -8.28
CA SER A 152 -8.20 -0.19 -8.44
C SER A 152 -8.37 -0.54 -9.91
N SER A 153 -8.14 -1.79 -10.26
CA SER A 153 -8.40 -2.34 -11.58
C SER A 153 -8.82 -3.80 -11.46
N LYS A 154 -9.57 -4.29 -12.44
CA LYS A 154 -9.94 -5.71 -12.52
C LYS A 154 -8.75 -6.58 -12.92
N ASP A 155 -7.79 -6.01 -13.63
CA ASP A 155 -6.66 -6.73 -14.24
C ASP A 155 -5.38 -6.65 -13.40
N ILE A 156 -5.34 -5.76 -12.40
CA ILE A 156 -4.16 -5.51 -11.56
C ILE A 156 -4.53 -5.73 -10.10
N ASP A 157 -3.89 -6.72 -9.48
CA ASP A 157 -4.13 -7.14 -8.10
C ASP A 157 -3.26 -6.38 -7.08
N ALA A 158 -3.26 -5.06 -7.17
CA ALA A 158 -2.61 -4.14 -6.23
C ALA A 158 -3.49 -2.91 -5.99
N LEU A 159 -3.30 -2.22 -4.86
CA LEU A 159 -4.11 -1.07 -4.45
C LEU A 159 -3.21 0.14 -4.12
N PRO A 160 -2.92 1.04 -5.07
CA PRO A 160 -2.32 2.31 -4.69
C PRO A 160 -3.32 3.22 -4.00
N TYR A 161 -2.91 3.80 -2.88
CA TYR A 161 -3.63 4.86 -2.19
C TYR A 161 -2.95 6.19 -2.44
N ILE A 162 -3.74 7.21 -2.77
CA ILE A 162 -3.26 8.57 -2.99
C ILE A 162 -3.47 9.35 -1.71
N THR A 163 -2.39 9.93 -1.20
CA THR A 163 -2.34 10.71 0.03
C THR A 163 -1.66 12.04 -0.22
N THR A 164 -1.61 12.89 0.79
CA THR A 164 -0.75 14.07 0.79
C THR A 164 0.44 13.87 1.73
N LYS A 165 1.45 14.69 1.60
CA LYS A 165 2.62 14.66 2.50
C LYS A 165 2.23 14.75 3.99
N TYR A 166 1.17 15.48 4.31
CA TYR A 166 0.70 15.69 5.69
C TYR A 166 -0.07 14.50 6.26
N MET A 167 -0.64 13.63 5.40
CA MET A 167 -1.41 12.45 5.82
C MET A 167 -0.51 11.25 6.13
N ARG A 168 0.76 11.30 5.79
CA ARG A 168 1.68 10.16 5.80
C ARG A 168 1.79 9.46 7.16
N GLU A 169 1.85 10.22 8.24
CA GLU A 169 1.96 9.65 9.60
C GLU A 169 0.64 9.01 10.05
N ASN A 170 -0.50 9.61 9.72
CA ASN A 170 -1.82 9.08 10.06
C ASN A 170 -2.07 7.74 9.34
N VAL A 171 -1.55 7.55 8.13
CA VAL A 171 -1.66 6.28 7.40
C VAL A 171 -0.93 5.16 8.12
N ARG A 172 0.15 5.45 8.85
CA ARG A 172 1.00 4.45 9.52
C ARG A 172 0.40 3.84 10.77
N VAL A 173 -0.71 4.36 11.27
CA VAL A 173 -1.41 3.87 12.44
C VAL A 173 -2.85 3.46 12.09
N THR A 174 -3.45 2.59 12.90
CA THR A 174 -4.86 2.27 12.76
C THR A 174 -5.72 3.37 13.37
N SER A 175 -6.91 3.57 12.82
CA SER A 175 -7.87 4.57 13.31
C SER A 175 -8.64 4.12 14.56
N TYR A 176 -8.44 2.90 15.03
CA TYR A 176 -9.12 2.38 16.19
C TYR A 176 -8.51 2.98 17.45
N ARG A 177 -9.31 3.76 18.20
CA ARG A 177 -8.97 4.08 19.59
C ARG A 177 -9.19 2.83 20.43
N LYS A 178 -8.27 2.57 21.35
CA LYS A 178 -8.48 1.54 22.36
C LYS A 178 -9.75 1.91 23.15
N PRO A 179 -10.68 0.97 23.38
CA PRO A 179 -11.83 1.22 24.22
C PRO A 179 -11.41 1.60 25.64
#